data_8b311996ed5b828002fb1efbb12dbdca
#
_entry.id   8b311996ed5b828002fb1efbb12dbdca
#
_cell.length_a   1.000
_cell.length_b   1.000
_cell.length_c   1.000
_cell.angle_alpha   90.00
_cell.angle_beta   90.00
_cell.angle_gamma   90.00
#
_symmetry.space_group_name_H-M   'P 1'
#
loop_
_entity.id
_entity.type
_entity.pdbx_description
1 polymer ?
#
loop_
_entity_poly.entity_id
_entity_poly.type
_entity_poly.pdbx_seq_one_letter_code
_entity_poly.pdbx_strand_id
1 'polypeptide(L)'
;METARRDSIDFFLGATTPAGFKGYFEPLRHEPGMQMYLIKSGPGCGKSTLMKRLARAAEQRGELTQRIHCASDPDSLDGVILPGQHRAIVDATAPHVVEPDAPGADEVVVSLYHTIDAEKLHQCTDEVKALFARNALLRSRAARYIACLLYTSPS
;
A
#
# COMPACT_ATOMS: atom_id res chain seq x y z
N MET A 1 22.83 -25.20 -15.42
CA MET A 1 22.51 -23.80 -15.76
C MET A 1 22.07 -23.14 -14.46
N GLU A 2 22.94 -22.34 -13.88
CA GLU A 2 22.67 -21.58 -12.68
C GLU A 2 21.72 -20.44 -13.11
N THR A 3 20.45 -20.56 -12.76
CA THR A 3 19.48 -19.48 -12.97
C THR A 3 19.93 -18.32 -12.09
N ALA A 4 20.48 -17.29 -12.71
CA ALA A 4 20.79 -16.04 -12.03
C ALA A 4 19.55 -15.60 -11.22
N ARG A 5 19.71 -15.57 -9.90
CA ARG A 5 18.69 -15.11 -8.96
C ARG A 5 18.36 -13.68 -9.37
N ARG A 6 17.17 -13.45 -9.89
CA ARG A 6 16.73 -12.09 -10.21
C ARG A 6 16.50 -11.40 -8.88
N ASP A 7 17.27 -10.37 -8.64
CA ASP A 7 17.17 -9.61 -7.39
C ASP A 7 15.82 -8.90 -7.35
N SER A 8 15.19 -8.92 -6.17
CA SER A 8 13.99 -8.13 -5.92
C SER A 8 14.35 -6.65 -5.85
N ILE A 9 13.44 -5.79 -6.28
CA ILE A 9 13.60 -4.33 -6.25
C ILE A 9 12.69 -3.78 -5.16
N ASP A 10 13.25 -2.97 -4.28
CA ASP A 10 12.52 -2.32 -3.17
C ASP A 10 12.49 -0.80 -3.41
N PHE A 11 11.30 -0.18 -3.32
CA PHE A 11 11.14 1.25 -3.52
C PHE A 11 9.86 1.79 -2.85
N PHE A 12 9.72 3.12 -2.84
CA PHE A 12 8.52 3.82 -2.36
C PHE A 12 7.77 4.41 -3.54
N LEU A 13 6.44 4.25 -3.55
CA LEU A 13 5.55 4.84 -4.57
C LEU A 13 4.65 5.93 -4.01
N GLY A 14 4.89 6.32 -2.79
CA GLY A 14 4.20 7.40 -2.11
C GLY A 14 5.11 8.11 -1.14
N ALA A 15 4.75 9.35 -0.80
CA ALA A 15 5.46 10.16 0.17
C ALA A 15 4.51 11.04 0.97
N THR A 16 4.88 11.31 2.23
CA THR A 16 4.25 12.37 3.00
C THR A 16 4.83 13.72 2.58
N THR A 17 3.97 14.63 2.13
CA THR A 17 4.35 15.98 1.70
C THR A 17 3.71 17.03 2.59
N PRO A 18 4.12 18.32 2.49
CA PRO A 18 3.43 19.41 3.19
C PRO A 18 1.92 19.49 2.90
N ALA A 19 1.52 19.06 1.70
CA ALA A 19 0.11 19.02 1.28
C ALA A 19 -0.62 17.73 1.68
N GLY A 20 0.05 16.84 2.43
CA GLY A 20 -0.46 15.53 2.82
C GLY A 20 0.24 14.39 2.09
N PHE A 21 -0.37 13.21 2.11
CA PHE A 21 0.15 12.07 1.39
C PHE A 21 -0.04 12.22 -0.12
N LYS A 22 1.00 11.94 -0.90
CA LYS A 22 0.96 11.88 -2.36
C LYS A 22 1.43 10.51 -2.83
N GLY A 23 0.53 9.76 -3.47
CA GLY A 23 0.81 8.46 -4.07
C GLY A 23 0.94 8.55 -5.59
N TYR A 24 1.68 7.62 -6.18
CA TYR A 24 1.95 7.53 -7.63
C TYR A 24 1.53 6.16 -8.17
N PHE A 25 0.39 5.64 -7.71
CA PHE A 25 -0.14 4.34 -8.17
C PHE A 25 -0.85 4.43 -9.52
N GLU A 26 -1.28 5.62 -9.95
CA GLU A 26 -1.99 5.82 -11.22
C GLU A 26 -1.22 5.33 -12.46
N PRO A 27 0.08 5.62 -12.64
CA PRO A 27 0.82 5.10 -13.79
C PRO A 27 0.82 3.58 -13.86
N LEU A 28 0.82 2.90 -12.71
CA LEU A 28 0.78 1.44 -12.66
C LEU A 28 -0.55 0.87 -13.17
N ARG A 29 -1.65 1.58 -12.93
CA ARG A 29 -2.99 1.19 -13.41
C ARG A 29 -3.12 1.24 -14.92
N HIS A 30 -2.39 2.16 -15.56
CA HIS A 30 -2.44 2.38 -17.00
C HIS A 30 -1.34 1.63 -17.76
N GLU A 31 -0.57 0.78 -17.08
CA GLU A 31 0.42 -0.07 -17.74
C GLU A 31 -0.28 -1.15 -18.59
N PRO A 32 -0.01 -1.24 -19.91
CA PRO A 32 -0.71 -2.16 -20.79
C PRO A 32 -0.60 -3.62 -20.33
N GLY A 33 -1.73 -4.29 -20.21
CA GLY A 33 -1.83 -5.70 -19.80
C GLY A 33 -1.60 -5.94 -18.29
N MET A 34 -1.47 -4.90 -17.49
CA MET A 34 -1.36 -5.02 -16.03
C MET A 34 -2.71 -5.37 -15.43
N GLN A 35 -2.78 -6.48 -14.70
CA GLN A 35 -3.91 -6.82 -13.86
C GLN A 35 -3.65 -6.39 -12.43
N MET A 36 -4.51 -5.54 -11.88
CA MET A 36 -4.38 -5.03 -10.53
C MET A 36 -5.34 -5.68 -9.53
N TYR A 37 -4.81 -6.05 -8.38
CA TYR A 37 -5.57 -6.52 -7.22
C TYR A 37 -5.56 -5.43 -6.15
N LEU A 38 -6.71 -4.80 -5.95
CA LEU A 38 -6.92 -3.68 -5.05
C LEU A 38 -7.41 -4.20 -3.70
N ILE A 39 -6.53 -4.24 -2.69
CA ILE A 39 -6.90 -4.75 -1.37
C ILE A 39 -7.64 -3.67 -0.60
N LYS A 40 -8.87 -3.96 -0.21
CA LYS A 40 -9.70 -3.11 0.66
C LYS A 40 -9.84 -3.79 2.03
N SER A 41 -9.37 -3.12 3.09
CA SER A 41 -9.49 -3.61 4.47
C SER A 41 -9.10 -2.53 5.48
N GLY A 42 -9.41 -2.76 6.75
CA GLY A 42 -8.97 -1.91 7.86
C GLY A 42 -7.48 -2.05 8.20
N PRO A 43 -6.95 -1.20 9.09
CA PRO A 43 -5.63 -1.38 9.68
C PRO A 43 -5.53 -2.73 10.41
N GLY A 44 -4.34 -3.33 10.39
CA GLY A 44 -4.08 -4.58 11.10
C GLY A 44 -4.66 -5.86 10.48
N CYS A 45 -5.39 -5.78 9.36
CA CYS A 45 -6.03 -6.95 8.71
C CYS A 45 -5.07 -7.84 7.90
N GLY A 46 -3.76 -7.67 8.06
CA GLY A 46 -2.77 -8.55 7.43
C GLY A 46 -2.44 -8.24 5.97
N LYS A 47 -2.83 -7.08 5.42
CA LYS A 47 -2.51 -6.67 4.03
C LYS A 47 -1.03 -6.81 3.69
N SER A 48 -0.17 -6.14 4.46
CA SER A 48 1.29 -6.21 4.27
C SER A 48 1.84 -7.64 4.44
N THR A 49 1.32 -8.39 5.40
CA THR A 49 1.70 -9.80 5.60
C THR A 49 1.35 -10.65 4.37
N LEU A 50 0.16 -10.47 3.79
CA LEU A 50 -0.24 -11.14 2.56
C LEU A 50 0.71 -10.79 1.42
N MET A 51 0.99 -9.50 1.20
CA MET A 51 1.91 -9.04 0.15
C MET A 51 3.33 -9.59 0.32
N LYS A 52 3.87 -9.59 1.54
CA LYS A 52 5.17 -10.19 1.84
C LYS A 52 5.22 -11.69 1.54
N ARG A 53 4.15 -12.41 1.85
CA ARG A 53 4.07 -13.86 1.55
C ARG A 53 4.00 -14.12 0.05
N LEU A 54 3.26 -13.31 -0.70
CA LEU A 54 3.18 -13.40 -2.16
C LEU A 54 4.53 -13.09 -2.82
N ALA A 55 5.21 -12.01 -2.40
CA ALA A 55 6.54 -11.70 -2.88
C ALA A 55 7.52 -12.86 -2.66
N ARG A 56 7.60 -13.36 -1.41
CA ARG A 56 8.47 -14.51 -1.09
C ARG A 56 8.16 -15.76 -1.92
N ALA A 57 6.87 -16.06 -2.13
CA ALA A 57 6.46 -17.20 -2.92
C ALA A 57 6.86 -17.07 -4.41
N ALA A 58 6.79 -15.86 -4.97
CA ALA A 58 7.27 -15.57 -6.33
C ALA A 58 8.80 -15.68 -6.43
N GLU A 59 9.53 -15.11 -5.47
CA GLU A 59 10.99 -15.17 -5.38
C GLU A 59 11.51 -16.61 -5.26
N GLN A 60 10.84 -17.43 -4.48
CA GLN A 60 11.17 -18.88 -4.37
C GLN A 60 11.03 -19.61 -5.71
N ARG A 61 10.19 -19.13 -6.63
CA ARG A 61 10.07 -19.63 -8.00
C ARG A 61 11.07 -18.98 -8.97
N GLY A 62 11.95 -18.12 -8.49
CA GLY A 62 12.92 -17.39 -9.31
C GLY A 62 12.30 -16.23 -10.12
N GLU A 63 11.13 -15.74 -9.72
CA GLU A 63 10.48 -14.60 -10.35
C GLU A 63 11.03 -13.29 -9.77
N LEU A 64 11.20 -12.28 -10.63
CA LEU A 64 11.48 -10.92 -10.18
C LEU A 64 10.25 -10.36 -9.46
N THR A 65 10.47 -9.77 -8.28
CA THR A 65 9.44 -9.02 -7.56
C THR A 65 9.87 -7.57 -7.39
N GLN A 66 8.89 -6.66 -7.40
CA GLN A 66 9.07 -5.27 -7.05
C GLN A 66 8.21 -5.00 -5.83
N ARG A 67 8.85 -4.60 -4.73
CA ARG A 67 8.16 -4.36 -3.46
C ARG A 67 8.03 -2.86 -3.23
N ILE A 68 6.79 -2.41 -3.01
CA ILE A 68 6.45 -1.03 -2.73
C ILE A 68 6.29 -0.90 -1.22
N HIS A 69 7.23 -0.19 -0.59
CA HIS A 69 7.21 0.04 0.86
C HIS A 69 6.26 1.18 1.25
N CYS A 70 5.66 1.05 2.42
CA CYS A 70 4.80 2.09 2.96
C CYS A 70 5.63 3.28 3.46
N ALA A 71 5.29 4.48 3.02
CA ALA A 71 5.99 5.70 3.42
C ALA A 71 5.83 6.05 4.92
N SER A 72 4.82 5.46 5.59
CA SER A 72 4.58 5.68 7.02
C SER A 72 5.16 4.59 7.91
N ASP A 73 5.43 3.41 7.34
CA ASP A 73 5.98 2.24 8.01
C ASP A 73 6.82 1.44 7.00
N PRO A 74 8.13 1.75 6.87
CA PRO A 74 9.00 1.12 5.87
C PRO A 74 9.10 -0.41 5.98
N ASP A 75 8.76 -0.98 7.14
CA ASP A 75 8.70 -2.43 7.31
C ASP A 75 7.42 -3.03 6.73
N SER A 76 6.41 -2.23 6.43
CA SER A 76 5.18 -2.65 5.76
C SER A 76 5.24 -2.45 4.25
N LEU A 77 4.45 -3.24 3.52
CA LEU A 77 4.29 -3.09 2.07
C LEU A 77 2.93 -2.46 1.76
N ASP A 78 2.95 -1.49 0.84
CA ASP A 78 1.77 -0.90 0.20
C ASP A 78 1.47 -1.59 -1.14
N GLY A 79 2.42 -2.36 -1.68
CA GLY A 79 2.19 -3.13 -2.90
C GLY A 79 3.32 -4.10 -3.24
N VAL A 80 3.00 -5.00 -4.16
CA VAL A 80 3.93 -5.92 -4.82
C VAL A 80 3.58 -6.00 -6.29
N ILE A 81 4.58 -5.82 -7.15
CA ILE A 81 4.45 -6.02 -8.59
C ILE A 81 5.20 -7.29 -8.97
N LEU A 82 4.58 -8.09 -9.82
CA LEU A 82 5.13 -9.28 -10.47
C LEU A 82 5.25 -9.00 -11.97
N PRO A 83 6.35 -8.38 -12.43
CA PRO A 83 6.45 -7.89 -13.81
C PRO A 83 6.32 -9.01 -14.84
N GLY A 84 6.89 -10.19 -14.56
CA GLY A 84 6.81 -11.35 -15.44
C GLY A 84 5.41 -11.95 -15.60
N GLN A 85 4.48 -11.59 -14.71
CA GLN A 85 3.08 -12.02 -14.76
C GLN A 85 2.13 -10.88 -15.17
N HIS A 86 2.62 -9.65 -15.37
CA HIS A 86 1.81 -8.44 -15.52
C HIS A 86 0.74 -8.29 -14.42
N ARG A 87 1.14 -8.48 -13.17
CA ARG A 87 0.24 -8.40 -12.01
C ARG A 87 0.79 -7.47 -10.95
N ALA A 88 -0.12 -6.67 -10.37
CA ALA A 88 0.18 -5.84 -9.20
C ALA A 88 -0.88 -6.06 -8.12
N ILE A 89 -0.44 -6.10 -6.87
CA ILE A 89 -1.29 -6.20 -5.70
C ILE A 89 -0.98 -5.00 -4.83
N VAL A 90 -1.96 -4.15 -4.56
CA VAL A 90 -1.75 -2.88 -3.86
C VAL A 90 -2.75 -2.69 -2.72
N ASP A 91 -2.32 -2.00 -1.67
CA ASP A 91 -3.22 -1.48 -0.65
C ASP A 91 -4.02 -0.30 -1.24
N ALA A 92 -5.32 -0.47 -1.38
CA ALA A 92 -6.23 0.53 -1.91
C ALA A 92 -7.08 1.19 -0.81
N THR A 93 -6.58 1.19 0.44
CA THR A 93 -7.23 1.85 1.57
C THR A 93 -6.54 3.18 1.92
N ALA A 94 -7.25 4.06 2.63
CA ALA A 94 -6.68 5.34 3.04
C ALA A 94 -5.34 5.17 3.78
N PRO A 95 -4.32 6.00 3.48
CA PRO A 95 -4.33 7.19 2.62
C PRO A 95 -4.12 6.94 1.12
N HIS A 96 -3.92 5.67 0.68
CA HIS A 96 -3.62 5.24 -0.70
C HIS A 96 -4.88 4.91 -1.49
N VAL A 97 -5.95 5.68 -1.31
CA VAL A 97 -7.24 5.36 -1.94
C VAL A 97 -7.07 5.22 -3.45
N VAL A 98 -7.26 3.98 -3.93
CA VAL A 98 -7.34 3.66 -5.35
C VAL A 98 -8.73 3.06 -5.58
N GLU A 99 -9.53 3.71 -6.42
CA GLU A 99 -10.83 3.19 -6.84
C GLU A 99 -10.71 2.61 -8.24
N PRO A 100 -11.30 1.43 -8.50
CA PRO A 100 -11.20 0.81 -9.82
C PRO A 100 -12.00 1.59 -10.85
N ASP A 101 -11.44 1.77 -12.07
CA ASP A 101 -12.15 2.36 -13.21
C ASP A 101 -12.99 1.32 -13.94
N ALA A 102 -12.48 0.08 -14.03
CA ALA A 102 -13.14 -1.04 -14.70
C ALA A 102 -13.14 -2.29 -13.81
N PRO A 103 -13.92 -2.28 -12.70
CA PRO A 103 -13.90 -3.37 -11.72
C PRO A 103 -14.36 -4.68 -12.36
N GLY A 104 -13.55 -5.72 -12.19
CA GLY A 104 -13.79 -7.05 -12.75
C GLY A 104 -13.17 -7.29 -14.13
N ALA A 105 -12.67 -6.24 -14.82
CA ALA A 105 -11.85 -6.37 -16.02
C ALA A 105 -10.38 -6.48 -15.64
N ASP A 106 -9.65 -5.37 -15.68
CA ASP A 106 -8.23 -5.34 -15.34
C ASP A 106 -7.98 -5.14 -13.85
N GLU A 107 -8.99 -4.73 -13.09
CA GLU A 107 -8.91 -4.39 -11.67
C GLU A 107 -9.85 -5.26 -10.84
N VAL A 108 -9.29 -5.99 -9.90
CA VAL A 108 -10.03 -6.89 -9.01
C VAL A 108 -9.99 -6.36 -7.60
N VAL A 109 -11.15 -6.06 -7.01
CA VAL A 109 -11.23 -5.67 -5.60
C VAL A 109 -11.18 -6.90 -4.71
N VAL A 110 -10.17 -6.95 -3.84
CA VAL A 110 -9.98 -8.01 -2.84
C VAL A 110 -10.31 -7.47 -1.46
N SER A 111 -11.40 -7.94 -0.88
CA SER A 111 -11.80 -7.57 0.48
C SER A 111 -11.24 -8.53 1.51
N LEU A 112 -10.55 -7.98 2.53
CA LEU A 112 -10.14 -8.74 3.71
C LEU A 112 -11.03 -8.46 4.94
N TYR A 113 -12.18 -7.85 4.76
CA TYR A 113 -13.10 -7.56 5.87
C TYR A 113 -13.61 -8.81 6.59
N HIS A 114 -13.61 -9.96 5.92
CA HIS A 114 -13.92 -11.25 6.54
C HIS A 114 -12.91 -11.70 7.62
N THR A 115 -11.71 -11.07 7.67
CA THR A 115 -10.71 -11.34 8.72
C THR A 115 -10.94 -10.53 9.99
N ILE A 116 -11.92 -9.64 9.98
CA ILE A 116 -12.26 -8.74 11.09
C ILE A 116 -13.42 -9.31 11.89
N ASP A 117 -13.29 -9.27 13.21
CA ASP A 117 -14.41 -9.50 14.12
C ASP A 117 -15.27 -8.21 14.16
N ALA A 118 -16.24 -8.15 13.24
CA ALA A 118 -17.08 -6.97 13.07
C ALA A 118 -17.92 -6.67 14.31
N GLU A 119 -18.33 -7.70 15.07
CA GLU A 119 -19.14 -7.53 16.27
C GLU A 119 -18.35 -6.86 17.38
N LYS A 120 -17.10 -7.31 17.62
CA LYS A 120 -16.20 -6.64 18.58
C LYS A 120 -15.88 -5.21 18.19
N LEU A 121 -15.61 -4.96 16.89
CA LEU A 121 -15.36 -3.60 16.43
C LEU A 121 -16.57 -2.70 16.61
N HIS A 122 -17.77 -3.22 16.39
CA HIS A 122 -18.99 -2.47 16.61
C HIS A 122 -19.17 -2.07 18.08
N GLN A 123 -18.84 -2.96 19.01
CA GLN A 123 -18.87 -2.68 20.45
C GLN A 123 -17.88 -1.59 20.87
N CYS A 124 -16.76 -1.43 20.13
CA CYS A 124 -15.71 -0.44 20.39
C CYS A 124 -15.76 0.75 19.40
N THR A 125 -16.89 1.00 18.74
CA THR A 125 -17.01 1.99 17.66
C THR A 125 -16.47 3.38 18.04
N ASP A 126 -16.82 3.89 19.22
CA ASP A 126 -16.44 5.24 19.65
C ASP A 126 -14.93 5.33 19.93
N GLU A 127 -14.35 4.30 20.53
CA GLU A 127 -12.90 4.21 20.75
C GLU A 127 -12.14 4.14 19.41
N VAL A 128 -12.60 3.32 18.48
CA VAL A 128 -12.04 3.21 17.14
C VAL A 128 -12.09 4.55 16.42
N LYS A 129 -13.22 5.25 16.43
CA LYS A 129 -13.36 6.59 15.83
C LYS A 129 -12.42 7.61 16.48
N ALA A 130 -12.27 7.59 17.81
CA ALA A 130 -11.36 8.47 18.52
C ALA A 130 -9.89 8.22 18.10
N LEU A 131 -9.48 6.95 17.97
CA LEU A 131 -8.14 6.59 17.50
C LEU A 131 -7.87 7.05 16.06
N PHE A 132 -8.84 6.90 15.16
CA PHE A 132 -8.73 7.42 13.78
C PHE A 132 -8.60 8.94 13.76
N ALA A 133 -9.40 9.67 14.54
CA ALA A 133 -9.33 11.12 14.64
C ALA A 133 -7.96 11.58 15.19
N ARG A 134 -7.46 10.91 16.24
CA ARG A 134 -6.14 11.19 16.80
C ARG A 134 -5.02 10.93 15.77
N ASN A 135 -5.09 9.84 15.03
CA ASN A 135 -4.12 9.53 13.99
C ASN A 135 -4.12 10.59 12.88
N ALA A 136 -5.30 11.02 12.41
CA ALA A 136 -5.44 12.09 11.43
C ALA A 136 -4.80 13.41 11.92
N LEU A 137 -5.02 13.77 13.19
CA LEU A 137 -4.41 14.95 13.81
C LEU A 137 -2.88 14.85 13.85
N LEU A 138 -2.33 13.68 14.23
CA LEU A 138 -0.87 13.47 14.29
C LEU A 138 -0.24 13.56 12.89
N ARG A 139 -0.88 12.97 11.88
CA ARG A 139 -0.43 13.08 10.47
C ARG A 139 -0.43 14.54 9.99
N SER A 140 -1.48 15.30 10.30
CA SER A 140 -1.56 16.73 9.96
C SER A 140 -0.45 17.54 10.64
N ARG A 141 -0.12 17.23 11.90
CA ARG A 141 1.00 17.86 12.60
C ARG A 141 2.35 17.51 11.95
N ALA A 142 2.57 16.24 11.61
CA ALA A 142 3.79 15.80 10.94
C ALA A 142 3.97 16.52 9.59
N ALA A 143 2.92 16.63 8.77
CA ALA A 143 2.97 17.35 7.50
C ALA A 143 3.37 18.82 7.67
N ARG A 144 2.90 19.50 8.75
CA ARG A 144 3.32 20.87 9.05
C ARG A 144 4.81 20.98 9.42
N TYR A 145 5.35 20.03 10.17
CA TYR A 145 6.79 20.01 10.47
C TYR A 145 7.63 19.76 9.21
N ILE A 146 7.18 18.88 8.32
CA ILE A 146 7.85 18.65 7.03
C ILE A 146 7.82 19.94 6.19
N ALA A 147 6.69 20.66 6.15
CA ALA A 147 6.60 21.95 5.48
C ALA A 147 7.61 22.94 6.05
N CYS A 148 7.67 23.06 7.36
CA CYS A 148 8.62 23.96 8.03
C CYS A 148 10.07 23.62 7.66
N LEU A 149 10.47 22.36 7.71
CA LEU A 149 11.81 21.89 7.35
C LEU A 149 12.17 22.21 5.90
N LEU A 150 11.24 22.02 4.95
CA LEU A 150 11.47 22.30 3.54
C LEU A 150 11.65 23.79 3.25
N TYR A 151 10.90 24.65 3.95
CA TYR A 151 11.00 26.11 3.76
C TYR A 151 12.16 26.76 4.51
N THR A 152 12.74 26.09 5.51
CA THR A 152 13.85 26.61 6.33
C THR A 152 15.21 26.01 5.96
N SER A 153 15.24 24.99 5.09
CA SER A 153 16.51 24.46 4.58
C SER A 153 17.17 25.50 3.65
N PRO A 154 18.41 25.95 3.92
CA PRO A 154 19.13 26.78 2.97
C PRO A 154 19.37 26.00 1.67
N SER A 155 19.04 26.59 0.55
CA SER A 155 19.32 26.11 -0.81
C SER A 155 20.82 26.14 -1.10
#